data_3e63e9a7b5ce1e82623354f8b7bda1ca
#
_entry.id   3e63e9a7b5ce1e82623354f8b7bda1ca
#
_cell.length_a   1.000
_cell.length_b   1.000
_cell.length_c   1.000
_cell.angle_alpha   90.00
_cell.angle_beta   90.00
_cell.angle_gamma   90.00
#
_symmetry.space_group_name_H-M   'P 1'
#
loop_
_entity.id
_entity.type
_entity.pdbx_description
1 polymer ?
#
loop_
_entity_poly.entity_id
_entity_poly.type
_entity_poly.pdbx_seq_one_letter_code
_entity_poly.pdbx_strand_id
1 'polypeptide(L)'
;MTENAKDRTFETAELPEYRVEAYVAEIPVPEYMVSCVDIPTFLGYCEACPSYGKTWACPPFDFSVQDFWLSYRSFYMSGKKIIFDTREISRDCAVEDFKKISRQILKKESHALDTELIKLEAQYPGSVALSMGSCDVCGEGGCTRPFGEPCRRPERMRHSVESLGGNVGLSVKKYLKQEIQWMSEDRLPEYFMLMGGLLKK
;
A
#
# COMPACT_ATOMS: atom_id res chain seq x y z
N MET A 1 15.24 25.26 -40.51
CA MET A 1 15.88 25.42 -39.20
C MET A 1 14.84 24.98 -38.17
N THR A 2 14.90 23.75 -37.75
CA THR A 2 13.97 23.12 -36.82
C THR A 2 14.70 23.04 -35.50
N GLU A 3 14.23 23.83 -34.52
CA GLU A 3 14.76 23.81 -33.16
C GLU A 3 14.31 22.52 -32.43
N ASN A 4 15.32 21.78 -31.99
CA ASN A 4 15.19 20.60 -31.16
C ASN A 4 14.49 20.94 -29.84
N ALA A 5 13.36 20.30 -29.59
CA ALA A 5 12.80 20.17 -28.24
C ALA A 5 13.81 19.39 -27.38
N LYS A 6 14.49 20.11 -26.51
CA LYS A 6 15.40 19.51 -25.51
C LYS A 6 14.66 18.55 -24.62
N ASP A 7 15.06 17.30 -24.71
CA ASP A 7 14.80 16.25 -23.74
C ASP A 7 15.24 16.74 -22.34
N ARG A 8 14.29 17.24 -21.55
CA ARG A 8 14.53 17.55 -20.13
C ARG A 8 14.44 16.24 -19.36
N THR A 9 15.58 15.63 -19.12
CA THR A 9 15.74 14.55 -18.16
C THR A 9 15.40 15.08 -16.76
N PHE A 10 14.20 14.71 -16.25
CA PHE A 10 13.76 15.01 -14.89
C PHE A 10 14.42 14.07 -13.87
N GLU A 11 15.75 14.04 -13.79
CA GLU A 11 16.48 13.22 -12.82
C GLU A 11 16.67 13.87 -11.44
N THR A 12 16.29 15.15 -11.28
CA THR A 12 16.47 15.88 -9.99
C THR A 12 15.35 16.90 -9.69
N ALA A 13 14.11 16.70 -10.18
CA ALA A 13 13.03 17.57 -9.77
C ALA A 13 12.75 17.34 -8.27
N GLU A 14 12.89 18.39 -7.44
CA GLU A 14 12.44 18.37 -6.06
C GLU A 14 10.95 17.99 -6.03
N LEU A 15 10.59 17.04 -5.17
CA LEU A 15 9.19 16.66 -5.01
C LEU A 15 8.41 17.87 -4.52
N PRO A 16 7.19 18.13 -5.03
CA PRO A 16 6.37 19.24 -4.58
C PRO A 16 6.09 19.12 -3.07
N GLU A 17 5.84 20.23 -2.42
CA GLU A 17 5.43 20.24 -1.04
C GLU A 17 4.12 19.46 -0.85
N TYR A 18 4.09 18.62 0.16
CA TYR A 18 2.91 17.91 0.59
C TYR A 18 2.94 17.74 2.11
N ARG A 19 1.78 17.58 2.70
CA ARG A 19 1.66 17.27 4.13
C ARG A 19 1.07 15.87 4.32
N VAL A 20 1.45 15.22 5.42
CA VAL A 20 0.96 13.90 5.79
C VAL A 20 0.20 14.00 7.10
N GLU A 21 -1.03 13.50 7.10
CA GLU A 21 -1.86 13.34 8.30
C GLU A 21 -1.97 11.86 8.62
N ALA A 22 -1.76 11.50 9.89
CA ALA A 22 -1.85 10.13 10.36
C ALA A 22 -3.20 9.86 11.04
N TYR A 23 -3.75 8.69 10.78
CA TYR A 23 -5.00 8.19 11.35
C TYR A 23 -4.79 6.78 11.87
N VAL A 24 -5.34 6.47 13.04
CA VAL A 24 -5.20 5.15 13.65
C VAL A 24 -6.53 4.65 14.22
N ALA A 25 -6.71 3.34 14.20
CA ALA A 25 -7.80 2.66 14.88
C ALA A 25 -7.34 1.27 15.30
N GLU A 26 -7.89 0.73 16.38
CA GLU A 26 -7.67 -0.66 16.77
C GLU A 26 -9.01 -1.37 16.88
N ILE A 27 -9.15 -2.51 16.22
CA ILE A 27 -10.40 -3.23 16.05
C ILE A 27 -10.18 -4.70 16.41
N PRO A 28 -11.10 -5.37 17.14
CA PRO A 28 -11.07 -6.81 17.31
C PRO A 28 -11.11 -7.53 15.96
N VAL A 29 -10.22 -8.51 15.72
CA VAL A 29 -10.15 -9.22 14.44
C VAL A 29 -11.49 -9.84 14.04
N PRO A 30 -12.29 -10.48 14.93
CA PRO A 30 -13.59 -11.02 14.52
C PRO A 30 -14.54 -9.95 13.99
N GLU A 31 -14.55 -8.75 14.57
CA GLU A 31 -15.36 -7.61 14.10
C GLU A 31 -14.88 -7.12 12.75
N TYR A 32 -13.56 -6.98 12.59
CA TYR A 32 -12.95 -6.55 11.34
C TYR A 32 -13.25 -7.54 10.20
N MET A 33 -13.12 -8.83 10.46
CA MET A 33 -13.40 -9.88 9.48
C MET A 33 -14.84 -9.83 8.97
N VAL A 34 -15.80 -9.71 9.88
CA VAL A 34 -17.23 -9.62 9.49
C VAL A 34 -17.52 -8.37 8.67
N SER A 35 -16.82 -7.29 8.95
CA SER A 35 -17.18 -5.98 8.39
C SER A 35 -16.36 -5.55 7.18
N CYS A 36 -15.12 -6.03 7.05
CA CYS A 36 -14.17 -5.51 6.07
C CYS A 36 -13.35 -6.59 5.35
N VAL A 37 -13.57 -7.89 5.61
CA VAL A 37 -12.85 -8.97 4.91
C VAL A 37 -13.80 -9.73 4.01
N ASP A 38 -13.46 -9.79 2.72
CA ASP A 38 -14.15 -10.57 1.69
C ASP A 38 -13.11 -11.31 0.85
N ILE A 39 -12.67 -12.45 1.36
CA ILE A 39 -11.58 -13.23 0.74
C ILE A 39 -11.89 -13.61 -0.71
N PRO A 40 -13.08 -14.14 -1.06
CA PRO A 40 -13.38 -14.55 -2.44
C PRO A 40 -13.32 -13.37 -3.43
N THR A 41 -13.92 -12.24 -3.08
CA THR A 41 -13.93 -11.04 -3.94
C THR A 41 -12.53 -10.49 -4.16
N PHE A 42 -11.74 -10.36 -3.08
CA PHE A 42 -10.38 -9.81 -3.19
C PHE A 42 -9.40 -10.79 -3.83
N LEU A 43 -9.58 -12.09 -3.67
CA LEU A 43 -8.82 -13.08 -4.42
C LEU A 43 -9.05 -12.91 -5.94
N GLY A 44 -10.30 -12.71 -6.37
CA GLY A 44 -10.61 -12.42 -7.78
C GLY A 44 -9.90 -11.16 -8.31
N TYR A 45 -9.80 -10.08 -7.51
CA TYR A 45 -9.01 -8.91 -7.88
C TYR A 45 -7.51 -9.21 -7.92
N CYS A 46 -7.01 -10.03 -7.00
CA CYS A 46 -5.62 -10.45 -7.00
C CYS A 46 -5.27 -11.31 -8.22
N GLU A 47 -6.15 -12.20 -8.65
CA GLU A 47 -5.95 -13.03 -9.85
C GLU A 47 -5.81 -12.20 -11.13
N ALA A 48 -6.50 -11.05 -11.21
CA ALA A 48 -6.35 -10.08 -12.30
C ALA A 48 -5.12 -9.19 -12.16
N CYS A 49 -4.42 -9.21 -11.02
CA CYS A 49 -3.28 -8.34 -10.73
C CYS A 49 -1.99 -8.85 -11.39
N PRO A 50 -1.15 -7.96 -11.98
CA PRO A 50 0.15 -8.35 -12.54
C PRO A 50 1.11 -9.02 -11.54
N SER A 51 0.92 -8.82 -10.24
CA SER A 51 1.76 -9.38 -9.16
C SER A 51 1.30 -10.75 -8.66
N TYR A 52 0.16 -11.27 -9.14
CA TYR A 52 -0.36 -12.58 -8.74
C TYR A 52 0.64 -13.70 -9.02
N GLY A 53 0.95 -14.49 -8.02
CA GLY A 53 1.92 -15.57 -8.12
C GLY A 53 3.38 -15.14 -8.32
N LYS A 54 3.68 -13.84 -8.38
CA LYS A 54 5.03 -13.31 -8.68
C LYS A 54 5.80 -12.84 -7.46
N THR A 55 5.11 -12.58 -6.35
CA THR A 55 5.77 -12.21 -5.08
C THR A 55 5.28 -13.09 -3.95
N TRP A 56 6.13 -13.34 -2.95
CA TRP A 56 5.76 -14.14 -1.78
C TRP A 56 4.71 -13.47 -0.90
N ALA A 57 4.55 -12.15 -1.03
CA ALA A 57 3.52 -11.38 -0.33
C ALA A 57 2.13 -11.46 -0.96
N CYS A 58 2.03 -11.95 -2.21
CA CYS A 58 0.78 -12.03 -2.97
C CYS A 58 0.24 -13.47 -3.05
N PRO A 59 -1.08 -13.68 -3.26
CA PRO A 59 -1.62 -15.02 -3.48
C PRO A 59 -1.10 -15.67 -4.79
N PRO A 60 -1.31 -17.00 -5.00
CA PRO A 60 -1.95 -17.94 -4.07
C PRO A 60 -1.06 -18.25 -2.88
N PHE A 61 -1.67 -18.42 -1.71
CA PHE A 61 -0.97 -18.80 -0.49
C PHE A 61 -1.10 -20.30 -0.23
N ASP A 62 -0.16 -20.88 0.51
CA ASP A 62 -0.15 -22.27 1.00
C ASP A 62 -0.80 -22.42 2.39
N PHE A 63 -1.41 -21.33 2.89
CA PHE A 63 -2.12 -21.28 4.17
C PHE A 63 -3.54 -20.76 3.99
N SER A 64 -4.42 -21.07 4.97
CA SER A 64 -5.77 -20.52 5.06
C SER A 64 -5.72 -19.03 5.48
N VAL A 65 -6.17 -18.14 4.60
CA VAL A 65 -6.25 -16.71 4.91
C VAL A 65 -7.21 -16.44 6.08
N GLN A 66 -8.30 -17.18 6.18
CA GLN A 66 -9.23 -17.07 7.29
C GLN A 66 -8.57 -17.45 8.62
N ASP A 67 -7.84 -18.56 8.67
CA ASP A 67 -7.16 -19.01 9.90
C ASP A 67 -6.00 -18.07 10.25
N PHE A 68 -5.35 -17.49 9.23
CA PHE A 68 -4.35 -16.46 9.45
C PHE A 68 -4.92 -15.27 10.21
N TRP A 69 -6.05 -14.69 9.76
CA TRP A 69 -6.72 -13.61 10.50
C TRP A 69 -7.11 -14.05 11.91
N LEU A 70 -7.79 -15.18 12.06
CA LEU A 70 -8.28 -15.69 13.34
C LEU A 70 -7.18 -16.07 14.33
N SER A 71 -5.93 -16.17 13.88
CA SER A 71 -4.79 -16.40 14.76
C SER A 71 -4.39 -15.16 15.58
N TYR A 72 -5.03 -14.00 15.34
CA TYR A 72 -4.79 -12.73 16.02
C TYR A 72 -6.05 -12.22 16.74
N ARG A 73 -5.86 -11.36 17.75
CA ARG A 73 -6.95 -10.79 18.56
C ARG A 73 -7.44 -9.46 18.05
N SER A 74 -6.51 -8.57 17.70
CA SER A 74 -6.83 -7.22 17.22
C SER A 74 -6.02 -6.84 15.99
N PHE A 75 -6.60 -5.94 15.22
CA PHE A 75 -5.98 -5.28 14.08
C PHE A 75 -5.81 -3.79 14.40
N TYR A 76 -4.56 -3.38 14.66
CA TYR A 76 -4.18 -1.97 14.73
C TYR A 76 -3.98 -1.44 13.33
N MET A 77 -4.89 -0.60 12.88
CA MET A 77 -4.89 0.03 11.56
C MET A 77 -4.14 1.36 11.63
N SER A 78 -3.27 1.60 10.67
CA SER A 78 -2.55 2.85 10.51
C SER A 78 -2.73 3.37 9.09
N GLY A 79 -3.23 4.60 8.96
CA GLY A 79 -3.46 5.28 7.70
C GLY A 79 -2.67 6.58 7.61
N LYS A 80 -2.16 6.89 6.40
CA LYS A 80 -1.52 8.16 6.07
C LYS A 80 -2.28 8.84 4.94
N LYS A 81 -2.77 10.05 5.20
CA LYS A 81 -3.39 10.93 4.20
C LYS A 81 -2.33 11.89 3.68
N ILE A 82 -2.01 11.78 2.41
CA ILE A 82 -1.00 12.58 1.73
C ILE A 82 -1.72 13.66 0.93
N ILE A 83 -1.61 14.89 1.36
CA ILE A 83 -2.38 16.04 0.84
C ILE A 83 -1.45 16.93 0.04
N PHE A 84 -1.84 17.20 -1.22
CA PHE A 84 -1.10 18.06 -2.14
C PHE A 84 -1.77 19.42 -2.26
N ASP A 85 -0.97 20.47 -2.51
CA ASP A 85 -1.55 21.70 -3.03
C ASP A 85 -1.76 21.56 -4.55
N THR A 86 -2.96 21.08 -4.91
CA THR A 86 -3.32 20.84 -6.31
C THR A 86 -3.33 22.12 -7.15
N ARG A 87 -3.37 23.31 -6.53
CA ARG A 87 -3.34 24.59 -7.25
C ARG A 87 -1.94 24.92 -7.79
N GLU A 88 -0.90 24.50 -7.08
CA GLU A 88 0.48 24.63 -7.54
C GLU A 88 0.80 23.58 -8.61
N ILE A 89 0.33 22.34 -8.40
CA ILE A 89 0.57 21.22 -9.33
C ILE A 89 -0.16 21.43 -10.65
N SER A 90 -1.40 21.93 -10.65
CA SER A 90 -2.23 22.08 -11.86
C SER A 90 -1.82 23.23 -12.76
N ARG A 91 -0.98 24.17 -12.31
CA ARG A 91 -0.54 25.32 -13.13
C ARG A 91 0.61 24.99 -14.05
N ASP A 92 1.50 24.06 -13.66
CA ASP A 92 2.77 23.83 -14.35
C ASP A 92 3.03 22.35 -14.69
N CYS A 93 2.13 21.43 -14.37
CA CYS A 93 2.37 19.99 -14.48
C CYS A 93 1.36 19.31 -15.42
N ALA A 94 1.85 18.63 -16.43
CA ALA A 94 1.02 17.75 -17.25
C ALA A 94 0.54 16.54 -16.40
N VAL A 95 -0.64 15.99 -16.71
CA VAL A 95 -1.22 14.85 -15.97
C VAL A 95 -0.24 13.68 -15.84
N GLU A 96 0.57 13.43 -16.87
CA GLU A 96 1.58 12.36 -16.86
C GLU A 96 2.74 12.65 -15.88
N ASP A 97 3.14 13.90 -15.74
CA ASP A 97 4.19 14.29 -14.78
C ASP A 97 3.67 14.18 -13.36
N PHE A 98 2.40 14.55 -13.11
CA PHE A 98 1.74 14.32 -11.81
C PHE A 98 1.66 12.83 -11.47
N LYS A 99 1.36 11.96 -12.44
CA LYS A 99 1.36 10.51 -12.22
C LYS A 99 2.74 9.97 -11.83
N LYS A 100 3.81 10.51 -12.40
CA LYS A 100 5.19 10.13 -12.03
C LYS A 100 5.54 10.61 -10.63
N ILE A 101 5.29 11.88 -10.35
CA ILE A 101 5.54 12.52 -9.04
C ILE A 101 4.75 11.80 -7.94
N SER A 102 3.46 11.58 -8.13
CA SER A 102 2.62 10.89 -7.15
C SER A 102 3.07 9.46 -6.88
N ARG A 103 3.53 8.72 -7.89
CA ARG A 103 4.13 7.38 -7.68
C ARG A 103 5.38 7.43 -6.81
N GLN A 104 6.25 8.42 -6.98
CA GLN A 104 7.45 8.58 -6.14
C GLN A 104 7.08 8.92 -4.70
N ILE A 105 6.14 9.84 -4.49
CA ILE A 105 5.67 10.22 -3.15
C ILE A 105 4.98 9.02 -2.48
N LEU A 106 4.07 8.35 -3.17
CA LEU A 106 3.39 7.16 -2.66
C LEU A 106 4.38 6.06 -2.27
N LYS A 107 5.39 5.81 -3.10
CA LYS A 107 6.45 4.85 -2.80
C LYS A 107 7.25 5.24 -1.56
N LYS A 108 7.64 6.51 -1.43
CA LYS A 108 8.35 7.03 -0.26
C LYS A 108 7.53 6.86 1.02
N GLU A 109 6.25 7.28 0.99
CA GLU A 109 5.40 7.25 2.17
C GLU A 109 4.94 5.81 2.53
N SER A 110 4.75 4.93 1.55
CA SER A 110 4.47 3.51 1.83
C SER A 110 5.66 2.83 2.50
N HIS A 111 6.89 3.05 2.02
CA HIS A 111 8.09 2.52 2.66
C HIS A 111 8.31 3.08 4.08
N ALA A 112 7.96 4.35 4.29
CA ALA A 112 8.01 4.95 5.62
C ALA A 112 7.00 4.28 6.56
N LEU A 113 5.76 4.07 6.11
CA LEU A 113 4.71 3.41 6.89
C LEU A 113 5.07 1.93 7.17
N ASP A 114 5.57 1.19 6.18
CA ASP A 114 6.05 -0.18 6.38
C ASP A 114 7.17 -0.25 7.43
N THR A 115 8.11 0.70 7.38
CA THR A 115 9.19 0.79 8.36
C THR A 115 8.68 1.05 9.78
N GLU A 116 7.67 1.93 9.92
CA GLU A 116 7.01 2.22 11.19
C GLU A 116 6.29 0.98 11.74
N LEU A 117 5.54 0.27 10.87
CA LEU A 117 4.79 -0.94 11.24
C LEU A 117 5.72 -2.10 11.62
N ILE A 118 6.85 -2.30 10.91
CA ILE A 118 7.84 -3.32 11.27
C ILE A 118 8.51 -2.99 12.60
N LYS A 119 8.80 -1.70 12.88
CA LYS A 119 9.30 -1.30 14.19
C LYS A 119 8.30 -1.53 15.31
N LEU A 120 7.03 -1.29 15.02
CA LEU A 120 5.95 -1.55 15.97
C LEU A 120 5.76 -3.07 16.20
N GLU A 121 5.84 -3.89 15.15
CA GLU A 121 5.81 -5.35 15.22
C GLU A 121 6.87 -5.89 16.19
N ALA A 122 8.08 -5.35 16.15
CA ALA A 122 9.16 -5.75 17.05
C ALA A 122 8.88 -5.46 18.53
N GLN A 123 7.94 -4.57 18.85
CA GLN A 123 7.54 -4.23 20.23
C GLN A 123 6.44 -5.15 20.77
N TYR A 124 5.75 -5.88 19.89
CA TYR A 124 4.62 -6.76 20.23
C TYR A 124 4.93 -8.21 19.80
N PRO A 125 5.51 -9.06 20.69
CA PRO A 125 5.85 -10.42 20.33
C PRO A 125 4.68 -11.22 19.78
N GLY A 126 4.88 -11.90 18.66
CA GLY A 126 3.86 -12.70 17.98
C GLY A 126 2.88 -11.89 17.11
N SER A 127 3.05 -10.58 17.02
CA SER A 127 2.32 -9.74 16.05
C SER A 127 2.93 -9.85 14.63
N VAL A 128 2.19 -9.38 13.64
CA VAL A 128 2.67 -9.27 12.25
C VAL A 128 2.16 -7.99 11.60
N ALA A 129 3.05 -7.25 10.96
CA ALA A 129 2.69 -6.09 10.17
C ALA A 129 2.02 -6.50 8.85
N LEU A 130 1.04 -5.73 8.43
CA LEU A 130 0.42 -5.80 7.10
C LEU A 130 0.78 -4.55 6.31
N SER A 131 1.33 -4.76 5.13
CA SER A 131 1.79 -3.73 4.19
C SER A 131 0.68 -3.28 3.25
N MET A 132 1.05 -2.59 2.20
CA MET A 132 0.19 -2.07 1.13
C MET A 132 0.68 -2.57 -0.22
N GLY A 133 -0.26 -2.99 -1.08
CA GLY A 133 0.06 -3.42 -2.44
C GLY A 133 1.01 -4.62 -2.52
N SER A 134 1.80 -4.72 -3.58
CA SER A 134 2.75 -5.82 -3.76
C SER A 134 4.11 -5.51 -3.14
N CYS A 135 4.79 -6.56 -2.66
CA CYS A 135 6.12 -6.43 -2.08
C CYS A 135 7.17 -6.05 -3.14
N ASP A 136 7.93 -4.99 -2.87
CA ASP A 136 9.04 -4.51 -3.70
C ASP A 136 10.40 -4.52 -2.97
N VAL A 137 10.49 -5.20 -1.84
CA VAL A 137 11.68 -5.24 -0.95
C VAL A 137 12.96 -5.68 -1.66
N CYS A 138 12.83 -6.50 -2.71
CA CYS A 138 13.98 -6.99 -3.48
C CYS A 138 14.45 -6.03 -4.59
N GLY A 139 13.73 -4.93 -4.83
CA GLY A 139 14.10 -3.92 -5.84
C GLY A 139 14.26 -4.52 -7.25
N GLU A 140 15.25 -4.03 -7.99
CA GLU A 140 15.52 -4.45 -9.38
C GLU A 140 15.84 -5.95 -9.52
N GLY A 141 16.35 -6.59 -8.47
CA GLY A 141 16.61 -8.02 -8.45
C GLY A 141 15.36 -8.91 -8.49
N GLY A 142 14.17 -8.31 -8.36
CA GLY A 142 12.88 -9.00 -8.38
C GLY A 142 12.70 -10.03 -7.26
N CYS A 143 11.50 -10.62 -7.20
CA CYS A 143 11.19 -11.66 -6.23
C CYS A 143 11.64 -13.04 -6.73
N THR A 144 12.05 -13.91 -5.81
CA THR A 144 12.45 -15.29 -6.10
C THR A 144 11.28 -16.24 -6.36
N ARG A 145 10.06 -15.85 -6.02
CA ARG A 145 8.88 -16.70 -6.16
C ARG A 145 8.66 -17.30 -7.56
N PRO A 146 8.82 -16.54 -8.67
CA PRO A 146 8.66 -17.08 -10.02
C PRO A 146 9.62 -18.24 -10.36
N PHE A 147 10.71 -18.33 -9.60
CA PHE A 147 11.73 -19.40 -9.76
C PHE A 147 11.55 -20.54 -8.75
N GLY A 148 10.53 -20.49 -7.89
CA GLY A 148 10.30 -21.47 -6.83
C GLY A 148 11.33 -21.45 -5.71
N GLU A 149 12.13 -20.38 -5.61
CA GLU A 149 13.15 -20.22 -4.58
C GLU A 149 12.58 -19.51 -3.35
N PRO A 150 13.08 -19.81 -2.13
CA PRO A 150 12.65 -19.13 -0.90
C PRO A 150 12.79 -17.61 -0.96
N CYS A 151 11.96 -16.88 -0.19
CA CYS A 151 12.07 -15.44 -0.07
C CYS A 151 13.47 -15.02 0.42
N ARG A 152 14.13 -14.08 -0.29
CA ARG A 152 15.46 -13.57 0.10
C ARG A 152 15.43 -12.63 1.30
N ARG A 153 14.25 -12.08 1.62
CA ARG A 153 14.06 -11.09 2.68
C ARG A 153 12.81 -11.40 3.51
N PRO A 154 12.71 -12.62 4.10
CA PRO A 154 11.52 -13.02 4.85
C PRO A 154 11.28 -12.11 6.07
N GLU A 155 12.34 -11.57 6.67
CA GLU A 155 12.28 -10.64 7.79
C GLU A 155 11.62 -9.30 7.45
N ARG A 156 11.56 -8.95 6.16
CA ARG A 156 11.00 -7.70 5.66
C ARG A 156 9.74 -7.88 4.82
N MET A 157 9.50 -9.08 4.30
CA MET A 157 8.33 -9.38 3.50
C MET A 157 7.08 -9.36 4.38
N ARG A 158 6.08 -8.58 3.99
CA ARG A 158 4.76 -8.56 4.64
C ARG A 158 3.68 -8.66 3.58
N HIS A 159 2.60 -9.35 3.94
CA HIS A 159 1.39 -9.41 3.13
C HIS A 159 0.69 -8.05 3.18
N SER A 160 0.00 -7.67 2.11
CA SER A 160 -0.87 -6.51 2.17
C SER A 160 -2.25 -6.89 2.74
N VAL A 161 -2.96 -5.89 3.25
CA VAL A 161 -4.33 -6.07 3.76
C VAL A 161 -5.24 -6.65 2.67
N GLU A 162 -5.12 -6.15 1.44
CA GLU A 162 -5.90 -6.61 0.28
C GLU A 162 -5.57 -8.03 -0.12
N SER A 163 -4.29 -8.43 -0.07
CA SER A 163 -3.88 -9.80 -0.41
C SER A 163 -4.44 -10.86 0.53
N LEU A 164 -4.84 -10.44 1.72
CA LEU A 164 -5.52 -11.24 2.74
C LEU A 164 -7.06 -11.01 2.75
N GLY A 165 -7.62 -10.47 1.69
CA GLY A 165 -9.06 -10.27 1.54
C GLY A 165 -9.62 -9.02 2.21
N GLY A 166 -8.79 -8.15 2.77
CA GLY A 166 -9.24 -6.94 3.45
C GLY A 166 -9.64 -5.83 2.49
N ASN A 167 -10.83 -5.28 2.67
CA ASN A 167 -11.33 -4.14 1.92
C ASN A 167 -10.80 -2.83 2.48
N VAL A 168 -9.69 -2.33 1.93
CA VAL A 168 -9.03 -1.10 2.37
C VAL A 168 -9.95 0.11 2.29
N GLY A 169 -10.73 0.24 1.20
CA GLY A 169 -11.67 1.36 1.03
C GLY A 169 -12.73 1.41 2.14
N LEU A 170 -13.36 0.26 2.41
CA LEU A 170 -14.35 0.15 3.48
C LEU A 170 -13.72 0.34 4.86
N SER A 171 -12.50 -0.18 5.07
CA SER A 171 -11.76 -0.06 6.32
C SER A 171 -11.44 1.40 6.65
N VAL A 172 -10.90 2.14 5.68
CA VAL A 172 -10.59 3.56 5.79
C VAL A 172 -11.86 4.36 6.11
N LYS A 173 -12.96 4.09 5.38
CA LYS A 173 -14.23 4.78 5.59
C LYS A 173 -14.81 4.49 6.98
N LYS A 174 -14.87 3.21 7.35
CA LYS A 174 -15.55 2.77 8.57
C LYS A 174 -14.77 3.13 9.84
N TYR A 175 -13.46 2.91 9.84
CA TYR A 175 -12.66 2.99 11.07
C TYR A 175 -11.77 4.23 11.15
N LEU A 176 -11.19 4.69 10.04
CA LEU A 176 -10.39 5.91 10.05
C LEU A 176 -11.21 7.17 9.76
N LYS A 177 -12.52 7.03 9.41
CA LYS A 177 -13.42 8.15 9.07
C LYS A 177 -12.89 9.02 7.94
N GLN A 178 -12.19 8.40 7.00
CA GLN A 178 -11.65 9.03 5.79
C GLN A 178 -12.23 8.33 4.56
N GLU A 179 -11.99 8.90 3.38
CA GLU A 179 -12.34 8.28 2.10
C GLU A 179 -11.10 8.12 1.24
N ILE A 180 -11.15 7.17 0.29
CA ILE A 180 -10.10 7.04 -0.73
C ILE A 180 -10.56 7.83 -1.96
N GLN A 181 -9.69 8.71 -2.43
CA GLN A 181 -9.87 9.35 -3.73
C GLN A 181 -9.02 8.61 -4.77
N TRP A 182 -9.65 8.30 -5.90
CA TRP A 182 -8.99 7.64 -7.01
C TRP A 182 -8.64 8.66 -8.09
N MET A 183 -7.50 8.47 -8.71
CA MET A 183 -7.11 9.23 -9.89
C MET A 183 -7.99 8.81 -11.07
N SER A 184 -8.57 9.77 -11.78
CA SER A 184 -9.26 9.58 -13.05
C SER A 184 -8.54 10.35 -14.17
N GLU A 185 -8.96 10.13 -15.42
CA GLU A 185 -8.37 10.83 -16.58
C GLU A 185 -8.57 12.33 -16.48
N ASP A 186 -9.71 12.77 -15.92
CA ASP A 186 -10.15 14.17 -15.90
C ASP A 186 -9.95 14.86 -14.53
N ARG A 187 -9.56 14.10 -13.50
CA ARG A 187 -9.49 14.63 -12.14
C ARG A 187 -8.33 14.09 -11.35
N LEU A 188 -7.48 15.01 -10.90
CA LEU A 188 -6.45 14.73 -9.91
C LEU A 188 -7.08 14.65 -8.52
N PRO A 189 -6.70 13.67 -7.68
CA PRO A 189 -7.15 13.62 -6.30
C PRO A 189 -6.51 14.75 -5.49
N GLU A 190 -7.25 15.30 -4.54
CA GLU A 190 -6.73 16.30 -3.60
C GLU A 190 -5.76 15.68 -2.57
N TYR A 191 -5.89 14.38 -2.37
CA TYR A 191 -5.03 13.59 -1.48
C TYR A 191 -5.01 12.12 -1.90
N PHE A 192 -3.97 11.42 -1.47
CA PHE A 192 -3.93 9.96 -1.47
C PHE A 192 -4.07 9.42 -0.05
N MET A 193 -4.61 8.22 0.08
CA MET A 193 -4.74 7.52 1.36
C MET A 193 -3.99 6.18 1.29
N LEU A 194 -2.97 6.02 2.13
CA LEU A 194 -2.29 4.75 2.37
C LEU A 194 -2.84 4.11 3.65
N MET A 195 -2.95 2.79 3.69
CA MET A 195 -3.38 2.07 4.88
C MET A 195 -2.69 0.71 4.97
N GLY A 196 -2.00 0.51 6.06
CA GLY A 196 -1.48 -0.77 6.52
C GLY A 196 -1.87 -1.00 7.99
N GLY A 197 -1.21 -1.94 8.67
CA GLY A 197 -1.51 -2.14 10.08
C GLY A 197 -0.70 -3.25 10.73
N LEU A 198 -1.05 -3.57 11.97
CA LEU A 198 -0.42 -4.60 12.78
C LEU A 198 -1.49 -5.53 13.34
N LEU A 199 -1.38 -6.81 13.05
CA LEU A 199 -2.16 -7.86 13.70
C LEU A 199 -1.47 -8.24 15.01
N LYS A 200 -2.20 -8.16 16.13
CA LYS A 200 -1.68 -8.45 17.48
C LYS A 200 -2.29 -9.73 18.05
N LYS A 201 -1.46 -10.49 18.78
CA LYS A 201 -1.90 -11.70 19.54
C LYS A 201 -2.76 -11.33 20.75
#